data_1de5b2078d49e3608e65eac90c6bec64
#
_entry.id   1de5b2078d49e3608e65eac90c6bec64
#
_cell.length_a   1.000
_cell.length_b   1.000
_cell.length_c   1.000
_cell.angle_alpha   90.00
_cell.angle_beta   90.00
_cell.angle_gamma   90.00
#
_symmetry.space_group_name_H-M   'P 1'
#
loop_
_entity.id
_entity.type
_entity.pdbx_description
1 polymer ?
#
loop_
_entity_poly.entity_id
_entity_poly.type
_entity_poly.pdbx_seq_one_letter_code
_entity_poly.pdbx_strand_id
1 'polypeptide(L)'
;MTTKTEILFNNTWNVRISDPGEEGAKSHFFETIYVTLEAHIDGNQTTYTFTRKVEDQIKIKKDFTDLDELFIYLSEQISPVALGHLGIKIGNLGLVKG
;
A
#
# COMPACT_ATOMS: atom_id res chain seq x y z
N MET A 1 6.22 0.20 27.23
CA MET A 1 6.46 -0.42 25.92
C MET A 1 6.21 0.59 24.83
N THR A 2 7.17 0.71 23.94
CA THR A 2 7.07 1.65 22.83
C THR A 2 6.64 0.91 21.58
N THR A 3 5.52 1.35 21.00
CA THR A 3 5.10 0.89 19.70
C THR A 3 5.75 1.78 18.65
N LYS A 4 6.38 1.17 17.66
CA LYS A 4 7.03 1.88 16.58
C LYS A 4 6.28 1.66 15.30
N THR A 5 6.01 2.72 14.55
CA THR A 5 5.38 2.63 13.24
C THR A 5 6.41 3.01 12.18
N GLU A 6 6.59 2.11 11.21
CA GLU A 6 7.45 2.34 10.06
C GLU A 6 6.61 2.34 8.79
N ILE A 7 6.83 3.33 7.95
CA ILE A 7 6.18 3.38 6.64
C ILE A 7 7.04 2.59 5.66
N LEU A 8 6.53 1.47 5.19
CA LEU A 8 7.26 0.59 4.29
C LEU A 8 7.20 1.09 2.84
N PHE A 9 6.06 1.60 2.43
CA PHE A 9 5.97 2.37 1.20
C PHE A 9 4.77 3.30 1.25
N ASN A 10 4.87 4.35 0.44
CA ASN A 10 3.80 5.33 0.29
C ASN A 10 3.86 5.84 -1.15
N ASN A 11 2.95 5.38 -1.96
CA ASN A 11 2.88 5.74 -3.38
C ASN A 11 1.62 6.53 -3.64
N THR A 12 1.77 7.57 -4.44
CA THR A 12 0.66 8.42 -4.86
C THR A 12 0.73 8.58 -6.36
N TRP A 13 -0.39 8.37 -7.04
CA TRP A 13 -0.46 8.63 -8.47
C TRP A 13 -1.84 9.13 -8.85
N ASN A 14 -1.89 9.80 -10.00
CA ASN A 14 -3.12 10.32 -10.55
C ASN A 14 -3.58 9.42 -11.69
N VAL A 15 -4.83 9.01 -11.64
CA VAL A 15 -5.45 8.23 -12.69
C VAL A 15 -6.42 9.12 -13.44
N ARG A 16 -6.26 9.17 -14.76
CA ARG A 16 -7.16 9.94 -15.61
C ARG A 16 -8.45 9.15 -15.81
N ILE A 17 -9.56 9.80 -15.48
CA ILE A 17 -10.87 9.22 -15.70
C ILE A 17 -11.55 10.01 -16.81
N SER A 18 -11.95 9.33 -17.88
CA SER A 18 -12.80 9.90 -18.91
C SER A 18 -14.23 9.55 -18.58
N ASP A 19 -15.12 10.53 -18.65
CA ASP A 19 -16.55 10.23 -18.58
C ASP A 19 -16.97 9.62 -19.92
N PRO A 20 -17.34 8.33 -19.96
CA PRO A 20 -17.69 7.69 -21.22
C PRO A 20 -19.05 8.11 -21.77
N GLY A 21 -19.80 8.91 -21.04
CA GLY A 21 -21.17 9.27 -21.44
C GLY A 21 -21.31 10.56 -22.21
N GLU A 22 -20.26 11.37 -22.31
CA GLU A 22 -20.36 12.67 -22.95
C GLU A 22 -19.45 12.76 -24.17
N GLU A 23 -20.04 12.75 -25.34
CA GLU A 23 -19.31 13.02 -26.55
C GLU A 23 -18.85 14.48 -26.56
N GLY A 24 -17.54 14.69 -26.71
CA GLY A 24 -16.97 16.00 -26.74
C GLY A 24 -16.72 16.65 -25.40
N ALA A 25 -16.91 15.91 -24.30
CA ALA A 25 -16.52 16.40 -22.99
C ALA A 25 -15.02 16.60 -22.94
N LYS A 26 -14.61 17.86 -22.83
CA LYS A 26 -13.20 18.21 -22.71
C LYS A 26 -12.70 18.17 -21.27
N SER A 27 -13.56 17.87 -20.33
CA SER A 27 -13.18 17.79 -18.92
C SER A 27 -12.67 16.39 -18.63
N HIS A 28 -11.38 16.34 -18.32
CA HIS A 28 -10.74 15.12 -17.84
C HIS A 28 -10.63 15.23 -16.34
N PHE A 29 -11.19 14.24 -15.65
CA PHE A 29 -11.07 14.17 -14.21
C PHE A 29 -9.90 13.28 -13.86
N PHE A 30 -9.12 13.72 -12.88
CA PHE A 30 -8.04 12.91 -12.31
C PHE A 30 -8.45 12.50 -10.92
N GLU A 31 -8.33 11.21 -10.63
CA GLU A 31 -8.45 10.73 -9.26
C GLU A 31 -7.06 10.46 -8.72
N THR A 32 -6.81 10.92 -7.51
CA THR A 32 -5.56 10.66 -6.82
C THR A 32 -5.71 9.39 -5.99
N ILE A 33 -4.82 8.44 -6.25
CA ILE A 33 -4.80 7.17 -5.55
C ILE A 33 -3.60 7.16 -4.63
N TYR A 34 -3.85 6.84 -3.36
CA TYR A 34 -2.83 6.71 -2.33
C TYR A 34 -2.75 5.26 -1.90
N VAL A 35 -1.57 4.68 -1.95
CA VAL A 35 -1.33 3.31 -1.47
C VAL A 35 -0.23 3.37 -0.44
N THR A 36 -0.52 2.91 0.76
CA THR A 36 0.40 2.96 1.89
C THR A 36 0.48 1.59 2.54
N LEU A 37 1.68 1.19 2.91
CA LEU A 37 1.90 0.03 3.76
C LEU A 37 2.70 0.46 4.97
N GLU A 38 2.15 0.21 6.14
CA GLU A 38 2.77 0.54 7.42
C GLU A 38 3.03 -0.73 8.22
N ALA A 39 4.15 -0.76 8.92
CA ALA A 39 4.43 -1.79 9.90
C ALA A 39 4.32 -1.19 11.30
N HIS A 40 3.49 -1.80 12.12
CA HIS A 40 3.33 -1.42 13.52
C HIS A 40 4.05 -2.47 14.36
N ILE A 41 5.15 -2.06 14.97
CA ILE A 41 6.03 -2.96 15.72
C ILE A 41 5.78 -2.74 17.20
N ASP A 42 5.33 -3.80 17.89
CA ASP A 42 5.07 -3.78 19.32
C ASP A 42 5.78 -4.99 19.95
N GLY A 43 6.95 -4.74 20.52
CA GLY A 43 7.77 -5.81 21.07
C GLY A 43 8.14 -6.84 20.02
N ASN A 44 7.65 -8.07 20.22
CA ASN A 44 7.91 -9.17 19.28
C ASN A 44 6.84 -9.34 18.22
N GLN A 45 5.82 -8.49 18.25
CA GLN A 45 4.71 -8.57 17.29
C GLN A 45 4.79 -7.44 16.29
N THR A 46 4.58 -7.77 15.03
CA THR A 46 4.50 -6.79 13.96
C THR A 46 3.21 -7.00 13.20
N THR A 47 2.45 -5.92 13.05
CA THR A 47 1.23 -5.91 12.25
C THR A 47 1.47 -5.02 11.05
N TYR A 48 1.09 -5.49 9.87
CA TYR A 48 1.24 -4.75 8.63
C TYR A 48 -0.13 -4.26 8.19
N THR A 49 -0.26 -2.97 7.96
CA THR A 49 -1.52 -2.37 7.51
C THR A 49 -1.36 -1.84 6.09
N PHE A 50 -2.13 -2.41 5.17
CA PHE A 50 -2.20 -1.95 3.80
C PHE A 50 -3.43 -1.06 3.65
N THR A 51 -3.24 0.14 3.12
CA THR A 51 -4.32 1.09 2.91
C THR A 51 -4.32 1.58 1.47
N ARG A 52 -5.47 1.56 0.84
CA ARG A 52 -5.67 2.16 -0.48
C ARG A 52 -6.79 3.19 -0.36
N LYS A 53 -6.45 4.43 -0.68
CA LYS A 53 -7.41 5.53 -0.69
C LYS A 53 -7.58 6.04 -2.10
N VAL A 54 -8.80 6.41 -2.45
CA VAL A 54 -9.09 7.15 -3.67
C VAL A 54 -9.64 8.49 -3.22
N GLU A 55 -8.92 9.55 -3.54
CA GLU A 55 -9.16 10.89 -3.00
C GLU A 55 -9.15 10.82 -1.46
N ASP A 56 -10.20 11.24 -0.80
CA ASP A 56 -10.27 11.24 0.67
C ASP A 56 -10.93 9.98 1.25
N GLN A 57 -11.28 9.01 0.39
CA GLN A 57 -12.02 7.83 0.83
C GLN A 57 -11.13 6.59 0.90
N ILE A 58 -11.16 5.91 2.03
CA ILE A 58 -10.48 4.64 2.19
C ILE A 58 -11.29 3.57 1.47
N LYS A 59 -10.69 2.95 0.45
CA LYS A 59 -11.32 1.87 -0.31
C LYS A 59 -10.94 0.50 0.20
N ILE A 60 -9.70 0.36 0.65
CA ILE A 60 -9.19 -0.91 1.19
C ILE A 60 -8.35 -0.57 2.42
N LYS A 61 -8.59 -1.31 3.50
CA LYS A 61 -7.73 -1.29 4.67
C LYS A 61 -7.66 -2.71 5.21
N LYS A 62 -6.48 -3.31 5.15
CA LYS A 62 -6.27 -4.68 5.60
C LYS A 62 -5.07 -4.79 6.48
N ASP A 63 -5.21 -5.57 7.54
CA ASP A 63 -4.12 -5.85 8.48
C ASP A 63 -3.64 -7.28 8.28
N PHE A 64 -2.32 -7.46 8.36
CA PHE A 64 -1.68 -8.76 8.22
C PHE A 64 -0.69 -8.95 9.36
N THR A 65 -0.64 -10.14 9.90
CA THR A 65 0.38 -10.51 10.89
C THR A 65 1.39 -11.50 10.31
N ASP A 66 1.07 -12.11 9.17
CA ASP A 66 1.92 -13.08 8.49
C ASP A 66 2.47 -12.44 7.21
N LEU A 67 3.80 -12.46 7.06
CA LEU A 67 4.45 -11.91 5.87
C LEU A 67 4.09 -12.66 4.60
N ASP A 68 3.92 -13.98 4.68
CA ASP A 68 3.57 -14.75 3.50
C ASP A 68 2.20 -14.34 2.95
N GLU A 69 1.22 -14.21 3.84
CA GLU A 69 -0.11 -13.74 3.45
C GLU A 69 -0.07 -12.32 2.90
N LEU A 70 0.74 -11.45 3.51
CA LEU A 70 0.91 -10.09 3.05
C LEU A 70 1.47 -10.05 1.63
N PHE A 71 2.54 -10.82 1.35
CA PHE A 71 3.15 -10.83 0.03
C PHE A 71 2.24 -11.42 -1.03
N ILE A 72 1.48 -12.45 -0.70
CA ILE A 72 0.49 -13.02 -1.62
C ILE A 72 -0.55 -11.96 -2.00
N TYR A 73 -1.06 -11.24 -1.01
CA TYR A 73 -2.02 -10.19 -1.25
C TYR A 73 -1.41 -9.05 -2.08
N LEU A 74 -0.20 -8.60 -1.72
CA LEU A 74 0.45 -7.50 -2.41
C LEU A 74 0.83 -7.86 -3.85
N SER A 75 1.07 -9.12 -4.15
CA SER A 75 1.38 -9.54 -5.52
C SER A 75 0.24 -9.20 -6.50
N GLU A 76 -0.97 -9.07 -5.98
CA GLU A 76 -2.14 -8.67 -6.78
C GLU A 76 -2.33 -7.16 -6.82
N GLN A 77 -1.69 -6.42 -5.91
CA GLN A 77 -1.92 -4.98 -5.75
C GLN A 77 -0.79 -4.12 -6.29
N ILE A 78 0.44 -4.61 -6.27
CA ILE A 78 1.61 -3.83 -6.69
C ILE A 78 2.43 -4.64 -7.69
N SER A 79 3.34 -3.94 -8.39
CA SER A 79 4.18 -4.59 -9.39
C SER A 79 5.23 -5.50 -8.75
N PRO A 80 5.74 -6.51 -9.49
CA PRO A 80 6.81 -7.37 -8.97
C PRO A 80 8.06 -6.59 -8.56
N VAL A 81 8.38 -5.50 -9.26
CA VAL A 81 9.52 -4.66 -8.93
C VAL A 81 9.31 -3.98 -7.58
N ALA A 82 8.12 -3.41 -7.38
CA ALA A 82 7.77 -2.76 -6.11
C ALA A 82 7.78 -3.78 -4.97
N LEU A 83 7.30 -4.99 -5.23
CA LEU A 83 7.29 -6.06 -4.24
C LEU A 83 8.71 -6.46 -3.84
N GLY A 84 9.63 -6.53 -4.81
CA GLY A 84 11.04 -6.79 -4.55
C GLY A 84 11.68 -5.72 -3.67
N HIS A 85 11.43 -4.45 -3.97
CA HIS A 85 11.93 -3.34 -3.16
C HIS A 85 11.38 -3.39 -1.74
N LEU A 86 10.11 -3.75 -1.59
CA LEU A 86 9.50 -3.91 -0.29
C LEU A 86 10.18 -5.00 0.52
N GLY A 87 10.48 -6.15 -0.13
CA GLY A 87 11.19 -7.25 0.52
C GLY A 87 12.55 -6.83 1.07
N ILE A 88 13.29 -6.06 0.29
CA ILE A 88 14.60 -5.53 0.72
C ILE A 88 14.42 -4.60 1.91
N LYS A 89 13.45 -3.72 1.88
CA LYS A 89 13.20 -2.78 2.97
C LYS A 89 12.81 -3.50 4.25
N ILE A 90 11.94 -4.50 4.16
CA ILE A 90 11.53 -5.30 5.30
C ILE A 90 12.74 -6.03 5.90
N GLY A 91 13.60 -6.59 5.05
CA GLY A 91 14.84 -7.23 5.49
C GLY A 91 15.77 -6.27 6.19
N ASN A 92 15.93 -5.05 5.65
CA ASN A 92 16.79 -4.03 6.25
C ASN A 92 16.29 -3.55 7.61
N LEU A 93 14.99 -3.60 7.85
CA LEU A 93 14.42 -3.24 9.13
C LEU A 93 14.47 -4.37 10.16
N GLY A 94 14.97 -5.54 9.75
CA GLY A 94 15.06 -6.69 10.65
C GLY A 94 13.72 -7.33 10.98
N LEU A 95 12.71 -7.11 10.13
CA LEU A 95 11.37 -7.65 10.34
C LEU A 95 11.23 -9.09 9.87
N VAL A 96 12.15 -9.53 9.01
CA VAL A 96 12.17 -10.92 8.55
C VAL A 96 13.05 -11.71 9.50
N LYS A 97 12.45 -12.65 10.21
CA LYS A 97 13.19 -13.60 11.04
C LYS A 97 13.43 -14.83 10.16
N GLY A 98 14.62 -14.86 9.61
CA GLY A 98 15.04 -15.96 8.77
C GLY A 98 15.43 -17.18 9.54
#